data_0de4db958f14551809220bcd66bfa712
#
_entry.id   0de4db958f14551809220bcd66bfa712
#
_cell.length_a   1.000
_cell.length_b   1.000
_cell.length_c   1.000
_cell.angle_alpha   90.00
_cell.angle_beta   90.00
_cell.angle_gamma   90.00
#
_symmetry.space_group_name_H-M   'P 1'
#
loop_
_entity.id
_entity.type
_entity.pdbx_description
1 polymer ?
#
loop_
_entity_poly.entity_id
_entity_poly.type
_entity_poly.pdbx_seq_one_letter_code
_entity_poly.pdbx_strand_id
1 'polypeptide(L)'
;LDEPLNGVDPVGCEELNDLFRTLAAQGKAVLVSSHILHEMDQLADRILFICQGKLLASGSLAEIRDMLDDHPLKVRISCGSPRRIAPQLLTLESVKSVSIEPPSELLLEVQNPGRFYTEFGEFAAGNDAGVHRLMATDTSTEAVFDYLMKRAARPE
;
A
#
# COMPACT_ATOMS: atom_id res chain seq x y z
N LEU A 1 15.66 2.33 -19.58
CA LEU A 1 14.53 2.73 -20.42
C LEU A 1 13.82 3.90 -19.75
N ASP A 2 13.59 4.96 -20.50
CA ASP A 2 12.94 6.16 -19.99
C ASP A 2 11.52 6.23 -20.55
N GLU A 3 10.51 6.22 -19.66
CA GLU A 3 9.08 6.24 -19.98
C GLU A 3 8.66 5.26 -21.10
N PRO A 4 9.06 3.97 -21.07
CA PRO A 4 8.89 3.08 -22.23
C PRO A 4 7.44 2.72 -22.52
N LEU A 5 6.53 2.91 -21.58
CA LEU A 5 5.09 2.62 -21.73
C LEU A 5 4.30 3.85 -22.18
N ASN A 6 4.92 5.03 -22.21
CA ASN A 6 4.23 6.26 -22.56
C ASN A 6 3.74 6.27 -24.01
N GLY A 7 2.43 6.45 -24.20
CA GLY A 7 1.78 6.46 -25.52
C GLY A 7 1.59 5.07 -26.15
N VAL A 8 1.86 4.01 -25.43
CA VAL A 8 1.59 2.64 -25.85
C VAL A 8 0.16 2.27 -25.46
N ASP A 9 -0.54 1.53 -26.32
CA ASP A 9 -1.87 1.02 -26.00
C ASP A 9 -1.81 -0.10 -24.91
N PRO A 10 -2.92 -0.42 -24.23
CA PRO A 10 -2.91 -1.38 -23.14
C PRO A 10 -2.36 -2.77 -23.49
N VAL A 11 -2.60 -3.25 -24.73
CA VAL A 11 -2.09 -4.55 -25.18
C VAL A 11 -0.57 -4.49 -25.34
N GLY A 12 -0.07 -3.43 -25.97
CA GLY A 12 1.36 -3.19 -26.13
C GLY A 12 2.07 -3.02 -24.76
N CYS A 13 1.42 -2.40 -23.78
CA CYS A 13 1.95 -2.32 -22.41
C CYS A 13 2.12 -3.71 -21.77
N GLU A 14 1.14 -4.61 -21.91
CA GLU A 14 1.24 -5.99 -21.43
C GLU A 14 2.39 -6.75 -22.11
N GLU A 15 2.52 -6.64 -23.43
CA GLU A 15 3.60 -7.27 -24.18
C GLU A 15 4.99 -6.76 -23.74
N LEU A 16 5.15 -5.46 -23.52
CA LEU A 16 6.39 -4.86 -23.03
C LEU A 16 6.70 -5.33 -21.60
N ASN A 17 5.71 -5.38 -20.72
CA ASN A 17 5.87 -5.87 -19.36
C ASN A 17 6.35 -7.33 -19.34
N ASP A 18 5.78 -8.18 -20.18
CA ASP A 18 6.20 -9.58 -20.31
C ASP A 18 7.62 -9.70 -20.90
N LEU A 19 7.98 -8.84 -21.83
CA LEU A 19 9.34 -8.76 -22.33
C LEU A 19 10.33 -8.38 -21.22
N PHE A 20 10.02 -7.37 -20.40
CA PHE A 20 10.89 -6.95 -19.29
C PHE A 20 11.06 -8.06 -18.25
N ARG A 21 9.97 -8.75 -17.89
CA ARG A 21 10.03 -9.92 -16.99
C ARG A 21 10.88 -11.04 -17.57
N THR A 22 10.75 -11.31 -18.88
CA THR A 22 11.56 -12.32 -19.57
C THR A 22 13.04 -11.99 -19.53
N LEU A 23 13.40 -10.72 -19.78
CA LEU A 23 14.78 -10.26 -19.72
C LEU A 23 15.34 -10.37 -18.29
N ALA A 24 14.56 -9.99 -17.28
CA ALA A 24 14.96 -10.14 -15.88
C ALA A 24 15.18 -11.63 -15.51
N ALA A 25 14.30 -12.52 -15.95
CA ALA A 25 14.44 -13.97 -15.73
C ALA A 25 15.71 -14.55 -16.40
N GLN A 26 16.20 -13.92 -17.48
CA GLN A 26 17.47 -14.25 -18.13
C GLN A 26 18.70 -13.64 -17.42
N GLY A 27 18.52 -13.02 -16.27
CA GLY A 27 19.59 -12.40 -15.49
C GLY A 27 20.01 -11.01 -16.00
N LYS A 28 19.19 -10.35 -16.82
CA LYS A 28 19.44 -8.97 -17.26
C LYS A 28 18.92 -8.00 -16.20
N ALA A 29 19.68 -6.95 -15.92
CA ALA A 29 19.18 -5.83 -15.16
C ALA A 29 18.33 -4.93 -16.06
N VAL A 30 17.06 -4.75 -15.70
CA VAL A 30 16.13 -3.86 -16.42
C VAL A 30 15.80 -2.70 -15.51
N LEU A 31 16.14 -1.48 -15.93
CA LEU A 31 15.80 -0.24 -15.25
C LEU A 31 14.79 0.54 -16.11
N VAL A 32 13.64 0.84 -15.53
CA VAL A 32 12.55 1.56 -16.20
C VAL A 32 12.20 2.79 -15.38
N SER A 33 12.08 3.96 -16.02
CA SER A 33 11.45 5.12 -15.39
C SER A 33 9.99 5.23 -15.81
N SER A 34 9.12 5.66 -14.92
CA SER A 34 7.75 6.07 -15.20
C SER A 34 7.28 7.11 -14.20
N HIS A 35 6.39 8.01 -14.63
CA HIS A 35 5.66 8.90 -13.76
C HIS A 35 4.27 8.34 -13.41
N ILE A 36 3.89 7.21 -13.98
CA ILE A 36 2.62 6.52 -13.74
C ILE A 36 2.87 5.44 -12.67
N LEU A 37 2.63 5.81 -11.42
CA LEU A 37 3.05 5.02 -10.27
C LEU A 37 2.36 3.65 -10.17
N HIS A 38 1.07 3.54 -10.54
CA HIS A 38 0.35 2.27 -10.46
C HIS A 38 0.87 1.20 -11.45
N GLU A 39 1.52 1.61 -12.55
CA GLU A 39 2.15 0.66 -13.47
C GLU A 39 3.35 -0.04 -12.81
N MET A 40 4.03 0.65 -11.89
CA MET A 40 5.20 0.13 -11.21
C MET A 40 4.87 -1.01 -10.24
N ASP A 41 3.67 -1.02 -9.66
CA ASP A 41 3.21 -2.09 -8.77
C ASP A 41 3.20 -3.47 -9.45
N GLN A 42 2.99 -3.48 -10.75
CA GLN A 42 2.90 -4.72 -11.54
C GLN A 42 4.21 -5.09 -12.22
N LEU A 43 5.07 -4.11 -12.45
CA LEU A 43 6.27 -4.28 -13.28
C LEU A 43 7.53 -4.54 -12.45
N ALA A 44 7.70 -3.86 -11.32
CA ALA A 44 8.98 -3.74 -10.65
C ALA A 44 9.03 -4.50 -9.31
N ASP A 45 10.04 -5.37 -9.15
CA ASP A 45 10.34 -5.99 -7.85
C ASP A 45 10.95 -4.97 -6.86
N ARG A 46 11.64 -3.95 -7.37
CA ARG A 46 12.27 -2.89 -6.58
C ARG A 46 12.01 -1.53 -7.20
N ILE A 47 11.71 -0.55 -6.35
CA ILE A 47 11.37 0.81 -6.74
C ILE A 47 12.42 1.77 -6.18
N LEU A 48 12.75 2.79 -6.96
CA LEU A 48 13.56 3.95 -6.57
C LEU A 48 12.68 5.19 -6.64
N PHE A 49 12.32 5.78 -5.50
CA PHE A 49 11.62 7.06 -5.48
C PHE A 49 12.60 8.21 -5.55
N ILE A 50 12.53 9.00 -6.62
CA ILE A 50 13.40 10.16 -6.84
C ILE A 50 12.55 11.42 -6.92
N CYS A 51 12.92 12.44 -6.18
CA CYS A 51 12.30 13.76 -6.26
C CYS A 51 13.36 14.86 -6.20
N GLN A 52 13.25 15.83 -7.09
CA GLN A 52 14.19 16.98 -7.18
C GLN A 52 15.67 16.54 -7.18
N GLY A 53 15.98 15.46 -7.88
CA GLY A 53 17.35 14.91 -7.96
C GLY A 53 17.82 14.17 -6.70
N LYS A 54 16.99 13.98 -5.70
CA LYS A 54 17.32 13.24 -4.47
C LYS A 54 16.59 11.90 -4.45
N LEU A 55 17.32 10.85 -4.06
CA LEU A 55 16.73 9.55 -3.77
C LEU A 55 15.99 9.63 -2.43
N LEU A 56 14.68 9.42 -2.44
CA LEU A 56 13.84 9.43 -1.25
C LEU A 56 13.75 8.07 -0.58
N ALA A 57 13.60 7.00 -1.36
CA ALA A 57 13.53 5.63 -0.88
C ALA A 57 13.94 4.64 -1.98
N SER A 58 14.38 3.45 -1.56
CA SER A 58 14.78 2.36 -2.45
C SER A 58 14.46 1.02 -1.81
N GLY A 59 13.76 0.13 -2.52
CA GLY A 59 13.40 -1.20 -2.05
C GLY A 59 12.21 -1.77 -2.79
N SER A 60 11.68 -2.91 -2.36
CA SER A 60 10.33 -3.33 -2.72
C SER A 60 9.31 -2.37 -2.10
N LEU A 61 8.11 -2.30 -2.65
CA LEU A 61 7.04 -1.45 -2.09
C LEU A 61 6.75 -1.79 -0.62
N ALA A 62 6.79 -3.07 -0.27
CA ALA A 62 6.60 -3.54 1.10
C ALA A 62 7.73 -3.06 2.03
N GLU A 63 9.00 -3.22 1.63
CA GLU A 63 10.15 -2.75 2.41
C GLU A 63 10.09 -1.24 2.63
N ILE A 64 9.77 -0.47 1.59
CA ILE A 64 9.65 0.99 1.70
C ILE A 64 8.52 1.37 2.64
N ARG A 65 7.39 0.68 2.58
CA ARG A 65 6.26 0.91 3.48
C ARG A 65 6.60 0.59 4.94
N ASP A 66 7.30 -0.51 5.17
CA ASP A 66 7.72 -0.91 6.51
C ASP A 66 8.72 0.08 7.14
N MET A 67 9.47 0.82 6.31
CA MET A 67 10.34 1.93 6.75
C MET A 67 9.57 3.20 7.13
N LEU A 68 8.28 3.28 6.82
CA LEU A 68 7.44 4.44 7.10
C LEU A 68 6.72 4.27 8.46
N ASP A 69 7.50 4.10 9.54
CA ASP A 69 7.00 3.85 10.90
C ASP A 69 5.92 4.83 11.39
N ASP A 70 5.95 6.06 10.88
CA ASP A 70 5.01 7.13 11.24
C ASP A 70 3.73 7.14 10.39
N HIS A 71 3.61 6.26 9.39
CA HIS A 71 2.42 6.22 8.52
C HIS A 71 1.60 4.95 8.75
N PRO A 72 0.57 5.04 9.59
CA PRO A 72 -0.29 3.89 9.84
C PRO A 72 -1.01 3.48 8.55
N LEU A 73 -1.05 2.17 8.29
CA LEU A 73 -1.85 1.62 7.20
C LEU A 73 -3.32 1.92 7.46
N LYS A 74 -4.02 2.45 6.46
CA LYS A 74 -5.47 2.63 6.54
C LYS A 74 -6.19 1.37 6.08
N VAL A 75 -7.03 0.84 6.96
CA VAL A 75 -7.83 -0.35 6.69
C VAL A 75 -9.30 -0.01 6.83
N ARG A 76 -10.06 -0.28 5.79
CA ARG A 76 -11.51 -0.12 5.76
C ARG A 76 -12.19 -1.44 6.04
N ILE A 77 -13.15 -1.43 6.98
CA ILE A 77 -13.94 -2.61 7.36
C ILE A 77 -15.41 -2.29 7.16
N SER A 78 -16.10 -3.10 6.35
CA SER A 78 -17.56 -3.05 6.24
C SER A 78 -18.16 -4.10 7.17
N CYS A 79 -19.07 -3.70 8.06
CA CYS A 79 -19.65 -4.59 9.07
C CYS A 79 -21.09 -4.18 9.42
N GLY A 80 -21.85 -5.14 9.95
CA GLY A 80 -23.25 -4.94 10.29
C GLY A 80 -23.52 -4.00 11.48
N SER A 81 -22.54 -3.83 12.38
CA SER A 81 -22.70 -3.06 13.61
C SER A 81 -21.43 -2.27 13.98
N PRO A 82 -21.07 -1.21 13.23
CA PRO A 82 -19.82 -0.48 13.42
C PRO A 82 -19.63 0.06 14.85
N ARG A 83 -20.68 0.61 15.45
CA ARG A 83 -20.63 1.17 16.81
C ARG A 83 -20.36 0.13 17.89
N ARG A 84 -20.77 -1.11 17.67
CA ARG A 84 -20.54 -2.23 18.62
C ARG A 84 -19.09 -2.71 18.54
N ILE A 85 -18.52 -2.73 17.33
CA ILE A 85 -17.23 -3.33 17.03
C ILE A 85 -16.07 -2.35 17.23
N ALA A 86 -16.27 -1.06 16.95
CA ALA A 86 -15.23 -0.04 17.02
C ALA A 86 -14.49 -0.01 18.37
N PRO A 87 -15.17 -0.03 19.56
CA PRO A 87 -14.46 -0.03 20.84
C PRO A 87 -13.62 -1.29 21.04
N GLN A 88 -14.05 -2.43 20.51
CA GLN A 88 -13.33 -3.69 20.63
C GLN A 88 -12.07 -3.70 19.73
N LEU A 89 -12.17 -3.14 18.52
CA LEU A 89 -11.01 -2.99 17.63
C LEU A 89 -9.93 -2.08 18.21
N LEU A 90 -10.31 -1.08 19.00
CA LEU A 90 -9.36 -0.22 19.73
C LEU A 90 -8.60 -0.95 20.83
N THR A 91 -9.01 -2.15 21.25
CA THR A 91 -8.23 -2.96 22.21
C THR A 91 -7.09 -3.73 21.56
N LEU A 92 -7.06 -3.83 20.23
CA LEU A 92 -5.95 -4.43 19.49
C LEU A 92 -4.75 -3.50 19.54
N GLU A 93 -3.59 -4.01 19.93
CA GLU A 93 -2.38 -3.19 20.08
C GLU A 93 -1.90 -2.59 18.76
N SER A 94 -2.20 -3.26 17.64
CA SER A 94 -1.87 -2.80 16.30
C SER A 94 -2.76 -1.66 15.79
N VAL A 95 -3.89 -1.36 16.46
CA VAL A 95 -4.86 -0.33 16.04
C VAL A 95 -4.61 0.99 16.77
N LYS A 96 -4.29 2.06 16.03
CA LYS A 96 -4.10 3.42 16.57
C LYS A 96 -5.38 4.20 16.71
N SER A 97 -6.24 4.11 15.71
CA SER A 97 -7.49 4.85 15.67
C SER A 97 -8.57 4.08 14.92
N VAL A 98 -9.82 4.35 15.27
CA VAL A 98 -11.00 3.83 14.57
C VAL A 98 -11.98 4.96 14.35
N SER A 99 -12.33 5.23 13.10
CA SER A 99 -13.36 6.17 12.70
C SER A 99 -14.56 5.43 12.13
N ILE A 100 -15.77 5.89 12.47
CA ILE A 100 -17.00 5.34 11.92
C ILE A 100 -17.41 6.17 10.71
N GLU A 101 -17.45 5.55 9.55
CA GLU A 101 -17.90 6.16 8.31
C GLU A 101 -19.29 5.66 7.92
N PRO A 102 -20.24 6.57 7.60
CA PRO A 102 -21.55 6.16 7.11
C PRO A 102 -21.48 5.45 5.77
N PRO A 103 -22.38 4.46 5.48
CA PRO A 103 -23.46 4.00 6.37
C PRO A 103 -23.06 2.88 7.34
N SER A 104 -22.04 2.08 7.07
CA SER A 104 -21.71 0.84 7.83
C SER A 104 -20.23 0.50 7.74
N GLU A 105 -19.37 1.49 7.70
CA GLU A 105 -17.93 1.29 7.54
C GLU A 105 -17.15 1.81 8.74
N LEU A 106 -16.02 1.17 8.98
CA LEU A 106 -14.99 1.62 9.89
C LEU A 106 -13.73 1.90 9.09
N LEU A 107 -13.08 3.01 9.37
CA LEU A 107 -11.73 3.29 8.90
C LEU A 107 -10.79 3.19 10.10
N LEU A 108 -9.83 2.28 10.00
CA LEU A 108 -8.80 2.04 11.00
C LEU A 108 -7.47 2.62 10.54
N GLU A 109 -6.71 3.17 11.47
CA GLU A 109 -5.29 3.41 11.31
C GLU A 109 -4.52 2.33 12.07
N VAL A 110 -3.68 1.60 11.36
CA VAL A 110 -3.04 0.37 11.83
C VAL A 110 -1.52 0.50 11.75
N GLN A 111 -0.85 0.18 12.84
CA GLN A 111 0.59 -0.04 12.87
C GLN A 111 0.90 -1.52 12.72
N ASN A 112 2.05 -1.86 12.15
CA ASN A 112 2.48 -3.25 11.97
C ASN A 112 1.39 -4.12 11.30
N PRO A 113 1.22 -4.00 9.98
CA PRO A 113 0.15 -4.70 9.26
C PRO A 113 0.13 -6.22 9.50
N GLY A 114 1.31 -6.86 9.59
CA GLY A 114 1.41 -8.30 9.83
C GLY A 114 0.77 -8.71 11.17
N ARG A 115 1.07 -7.96 12.23
CA ARG A 115 0.46 -8.16 13.55
C ARG A 115 -1.05 -7.90 13.53
N PHE A 116 -1.45 -6.83 12.85
CA PHE A 116 -2.87 -6.50 12.73
C PHE A 116 -3.69 -7.64 12.11
N TYR A 117 -3.23 -8.22 11.01
CA TYR A 117 -3.99 -9.30 10.38
C TYR A 117 -4.10 -10.55 11.25
N THR A 118 -3.10 -10.82 12.08
CA THR A 118 -3.16 -11.92 13.06
C THR A 118 -4.16 -11.61 14.17
N GLU A 119 -4.03 -10.45 14.83
CA GLU A 119 -4.94 -10.01 15.91
C GLU A 119 -6.39 -9.87 15.40
N PHE A 120 -6.58 -9.34 14.22
CA PHE A 120 -7.90 -9.21 13.60
C PHE A 120 -8.51 -10.56 13.24
N GLY A 121 -7.72 -11.53 12.78
CA GLY A 121 -8.18 -12.90 12.51
C GLY A 121 -8.71 -13.57 13.77
N GLU A 122 -7.99 -13.47 14.88
CA GLU A 122 -8.42 -13.98 16.19
C GLU A 122 -9.67 -13.27 16.70
N PHE A 123 -9.71 -11.95 16.58
CA PHE A 123 -10.88 -11.14 16.94
C PHE A 123 -12.12 -11.54 16.14
N ALA A 124 -12.00 -11.69 14.82
CA ALA A 124 -13.11 -12.05 13.95
C ALA A 124 -13.62 -13.48 14.20
N ALA A 125 -12.72 -14.41 14.52
CA ALA A 125 -13.08 -15.79 14.86
C ALA A 125 -13.77 -15.91 16.23
N GLY A 126 -13.39 -15.06 17.20
CA GLY A 126 -13.94 -15.08 18.56
C GLY A 126 -15.22 -14.27 18.74
N ASN A 127 -15.56 -13.41 17.78
CA ASN A 127 -16.71 -12.51 17.88
C ASN A 127 -17.60 -12.65 16.63
N ASP A 128 -18.92 -12.62 16.84
CA ASP A 128 -19.89 -12.45 15.77
C ASP A 128 -19.86 -10.98 15.28
N ALA A 129 -18.74 -10.62 14.65
CA ALA A 129 -18.45 -9.24 14.26
C ALA A 129 -19.26 -8.80 13.05
N GLY A 130 -19.87 -9.75 12.30
CA GLY A 130 -20.60 -9.45 11.06
C GLY A 130 -19.76 -8.68 10.05
N VAL A 131 -18.45 -8.99 9.97
CA VAL A 131 -17.55 -8.37 9.00
C VAL A 131 -17.79 -8.99 7.64
N HIS A 132 -18.07 -8.13 6.66
CA HIS A 132 -18.34 -8.57 5.28
C HIS A 132 -17.15 -8.29 4.35
N ARG A 133 -16.38 -7.24 4.67
CA ARG A 133 -15.27 -6.80 3.84
C ARG A 133 -14.19 -6.15 4.68
N LEU A 134 -12.94 -6.45 4.34
CA LEU A 134 -11.75 -5.81 4.87
C LEU A 134 -10.85 -5.43 3.71
N MET A 135 -10.43 -4.17 3.64
CA MET A 135 -9.58 -3.64 2.57
C MET A 135 -8.55 -2.67 3.13
N ALA A 136 -7.30 -2.86 2.76
CA ALA A 136 -6.32 -1.80 2.88
C ALA A 136 -6.56 -0.74 1.80
N THR A 137 -6.57 0.55 2.15
CA THR A 137 -6.95 1.64 1.24
C THR A 137 -5.80 2.49 0.75
N ASP A 138 -4.63 2.40 1.37
CA ASP A 138 -3.45 3.18 1.03
C ASP A 138 -2.21 2.29 0.79
N THR A 139 -2.43 1.18 0.08
CA THR A 139 -1.38 0.21 -0.26
C THR A 139 -0.70 0.47 -1.60
N SER A 140 -1.14 1.47 -2.34
CA SER A 140 -0.62 1.77 -3.68
C SER A 140 0.73 2.50 -3.63
N THR A 141 1.46 2.43 -4.73
CA THR A 141 2.72 3.16 -4.92
C THR A 141 2.50 4.67 -4.82
N GLU A 142 1.33 5.17 -5.29
CA GLU A 142 0.96 6.59 -5.17
C GLU A 142 0.86 7.03 -3.71
N ALA A 143 0.21 6.25 -2.86
CA ALA A 143 0.05 6.59 -1.45
C ALA A 143 1.41 6.66 -0.73
N VAL A 144 2.31 5.73 -1.03
CA VAL A 144 3.69 5.72 -0.50
C VAL A 144 4.47 6.92 -1.02
N PHE A 145 4.37 7.23 -2.31
CA PHE A 145 5.06 8.37 -2.91
C PHE A 145 4.59 9.70 -2.32
N ASP A 146 3.28 9.91 -2.21
CA ASP A 146 2.69 11.11 -1.61
C ASP A 146 3.16 11.34 -0.17
N TYR A 147 3.30 10.25 0.59
CA TYR A 147 3.83 10.33 1.95
C TYR A 147 5.30 10.72 1.95
N LEU A 148 6.13 10.08 1.13
CA LEU A 148 7.56 10.43 1.01
C LEU A 148 7.75 11.89 0.61
N MET A 149 6.93 12.39 -0.31
CA MET A 149 6.94 13.79 -0.74
C MET A 149 6.60 14.75 0.40
N LYS A 150 5.55 14.44 1.18
CA LYS A 150 5.15 15.24 2.34
C LYS A 150 6.23 15.26 3.42
N ARG A 151 6.91 14.14 3.63
CA ARG A 151 8.03 14.04 4.57
C ARG A 151 9.25 14.84 4.10
N ALA A 152 9.59 14.75 2.82
CA ALA A 152 10.69 15.50 2.22
C ALA A 152 10.47 17.03 2.19
N ALA A 153 9.20 17.47 2.20
CA ALA A 153 8.82 18.88 2.20
C ALA A 153 8.76 19.50 3.62
N ARG A 154 8.87 18.71 4.70
CA ARG A 154 8.95 19.24 6.07
C ARG A 154 10.38 19.73 6.32
N PRO A 155 10.59 21.02 6.59
CA PRO A 155 11.90 21.48 7.08
C PRO A 155 12.17 20.84 8.44
N GLU A 156 13.42 20.41 8.65
CA GLU A 156 13.95 20.01 9.96
C GLU A 156 13.87 21.16 10.98
#